data_ddfb398bef00a4b40a8fe327b33af56d
#
_entry.id   ddfb398bef00a4b40a8fe327b33af56d
#
_cell.length_a   1.000
_cell.length_b   1.000
_cell.length_c   1.000
_cell.angle_alpha   90.00
_cell.angle_beta   90.00
_cell.angle_gamma   90.00
#
_symmetry.space_group_name_H-M   'P 1'
#
loop_
_entity.id
_entity.type
_entity.pdbx_description
1 polymer ?
#
loop_
_entity_poly.entity_id
_entity_poly.type
_entity_poly.pdbx_seq_one_letter_code
_entity_poly.pdbx_strand_id
1 'polypeptide(L)'
;MEDNESKEAGRPVISMFFGIIITMNADDHVPPHIHARYQGHEASFTFDGNLFKGDLPRKQRKLVEAWVLLHAEELEADWELAFNLEHPFRIDPLR
;
A
#
# COMPACT_ATOMS: atom_id res chain seq x y z
N MET A 1 21.52 -8.94 -5.34
CA MET A 1 21.52 -9.06 -3.93
C MET A 1 21.14 -7.77 -3.26
N GLU A 2 21.99 -6.79 -3.31
CA GLU A 2 21.65 -5.51 -2.72
C GLU A 2 20.55 -4.83 -3.49
N ASP A 3 20.49 -5.09 -4.77
CA ASP A 3 19.42 -4.50 -5.56
C ASP A 3 18.06 -4.89 -5.06
N ASN A 4 17.90 -6.16 -4.70
CA ASN A 4 16.60 -6.61 -4.18
C ASN A 4 16.28 -5.93 -2.88
N GLU A 5 17.25 -5.80 -2.02
CA GLU A 5 17.03 -5.14 -0.76
C GLU A 5 16.71 -3.68 -0.96
N SER A 6 17.38 -3.04 -1.91
CA SER A 6 17.10 -1.65 -2.19
C SER A 6 15.67 -1.46 -2.65
N LYS A 7 15.19 -2.35 -3.50
CA LYS A 7 13.82 -2.28 -3.97
C LYS A 7 12.84 -2.45 -2.84
N GLU A 8 13.14 -3.41 -1.96
CA GLU A 8 12.26 -3.62 -0.81
C GLU A 8 12.29 -2.40 0.08
N ALA A 9 13.47 -1.84 0.31
CA ALA A 9 13.57 -0.65 1.14
C ALA A 9 12.83 0.52 0.52
N GLY A 10 12.76 0.59 -0.83
CA GLY A 10 12.06 1.66 -1.50
C GLY A 10 10.55 1.56 -1.39
N ARG A 11 10.05 0.44 -0.85
CA ARG A 11 8.62 0.22 -0.67
C ARG A 11 8.37 -0.22 0.77
N PRO A 12 8.38 0.72 1.70
CA PRO A 12 8.14 0.36 3.10
C PRO A 12 6.81 -0.33 3.29
N VAL A 13 6.82 -1.35 4.12
CA VAL A 13 5.60 -2.04 4.51
C VAL A 13 4.89 -1.19 5.55
N ILE A 14 3.63 -0.84 5.31
CA ILE A 14 2.88 -0.02 6.25
C ILE A 14 1.77 -0.81 6.93
N SER A 15 1.42 -1.99 6.43
CA SER A 15 0.48 -2.85 7.15
C SER A 15 0.53 -4.26 6.58
N MET A 16 0.04 -5.21 7.35
CA MET A 16 -0.07 -6.61 6.92
C MET A 16 -1.29 -7.20 7.60
N PHE A 17 -2.14 -7.85 6.81
CA PHE A 17 -3.32 -8.51 7.36
C PHE A 17 -3.82 -9.59 6.39
N PHE A 18 -4.21 -10.71 6.97
CA PHE A 18 -4.80 -11.84 6.22
C PHE A 18 -3.93 -12.25 5.03
N GLY A 19 -2.60 -12.24 5.22
CA GLY A 19 -1.68 -12.63 4.15
C GLY A 19 -1.43 -11.56 3.11
N ILE A 20 -2.03 -10.39 3.26
CA ILE A 20 -1.85 -9.28 2.33
C ILE A 20 -0.80 -8.34 2.90
N ILE A 21 0.15 -7.92 2.05
CA ILE A 21 1.20 -6.99 2.46
C ILE A 21 0.93 -5.67 1.77
N ILE A 22 0.81 -4.61 2.57
CA ILE A 22 0.55 -3.27 2.05
C ILE A 22 1.83 -2.46 2.11
N THR A 23 2.21 -1.89 0.98
CA THR A 23 3.40 -1.05 0.90
C THR A 23 3.05 0.29 0.28
N MET A 24 3.92 1.27 0.49
CA MET A 24 3.74 2.60 -0.07
C MET A 24 5.08 3.17 -0.46
N ASN A 25 5.12 3.79 -1.63
CA ASN A 25 6.25 4.63 -1.96
C ASN A 25 5.71 5.75 -2.85
N ALA A 26 6.24 6.94 -2.71
CA ALA A 26 5.69 8.12 -3.36
C ALA A 26 6.58 8.59 -4.51
N ASP A 27 7.26 7.65 -5.15
CA ASP A 27 8.09 8.00 -6.31
C ASP A 27 7.26 8.41 -7.50
N ASP A 28 6.06 7.88 -7.60
CA ASP A 28 5.23 8.12 -8.76
C ASP A 28 4.55 9.46 -8.67
N HIS A 29 4.29 10.05 -9.83
CA HIS A 29 3.60 11.32 -9.90
C HIS A 29 2.11 11.15 -10.13
N VAL A 30 1.66 9.93 -10.20
CA VAL A 30 0.24 9.63 -10.39
C VAL A 30 -0.46 9.73 -9.05
N PRO A 31 -1.79 9.57 -9.03
CA PRO A 31 -2.53 9.79 -7.79
C PRO A 31 -1.96 9.01 -6.63
N PRO A 32 -2.07 9.54 -5.42
CA PRO A 32 -1.61 8.82 -4.23
C PRO A 32 -2.25 7.44 -4.18
N HIS A 33 -1.43 6.43 -3.86
CA HIS A 33 -1.90 5.06 -3.89
C HIS A 33 -1.03 4.17 -3.01
N ILE A 34 -1.55 2.99 -2.70
CA ILE A 34 -0.79 1.95 -2.03
C ILE A 34 -0.68 0.75 -2.95
N HIS A 35 0.27 -0.11 -2.64
CA HIS A 35 0.40 -1.40 -3.30
C HIS A 35 0.01 -2.49 -2.34
N ALA A 36 -0.68 -3.51 -2.84
CA ALA A 36 -1.07 -4.67 -2.06
C ALA A 36 -0.60 -5.92 -2.77
N ARG A 37 0.08 -6.79 -2.03
CA ARG A 37 0.58 -8.06 -2.58
C ARG A 37 -0.05 -9.22 -1.84
N TYR A 38 -0.41 -10.24 -2.59
CA TYR A 38 -1.01 -11.43 -2.02
C TYR A 38 -0.72 -12.63 -2.93
N GLN A 39 0.09 -13.57 -2.46
CA GLN A 39 0.32 -14.85 -3.15
C GLN A 39 0.59 -14.67 -4.65
N GLY A 40 1.58 -13.84 -4.98
CA GLY A 40 1.97 -13.64 -6.37
C GLY A 40 1.14 -12.63 -7.13
N HIS A 41 0.06 -12.13 -6.53
CA HIS A 41 -0.74 -11.06 -7.13
C HIS A 41 -0.30 -9.72 -6.59
N GLU A 42 -0.43 -8.69 -7.41
CA GLU A 42 -0.15 -7.34 -6.94
C GLU A 42 -1.16 -6.39 -7.54
N ALA A 43 -1.60 -5.43 -6.74
CA ALA A 43 -2.55 -4.42 -7.19
C ALA A 43 -2.25 -3.11 -6.49
N SER A 44 -2.68 -2.02 -7.11
CA SER A 44 -2.56 -0.68 -6.52
C SER A 44 -3.95 -0.12 -6.32
N PHE A 45 -4.12 0.62 -5.22
CA PHE A 45 -5.42 1.20 -4.87
C PHE A 45 -5.22 2.66 -4.52
N THR A 46 -6.07 3.53 -5.06
CA THR A 46 -6.08 4.92 -4.64
C THR A 46 -6.79 5.03 -3.29
N PHE A 47 -6.66 6.20 -2.65
CA PHE A 47 -7.12 6.33 -1.26
C PHE A 47 -8.63 6.46 -1.15
N ASP A 48 -9.34 6.48 -2.26
CA ASP A 48 -10.81 6.38 -2.25
C ASP A 48 -11.27 4.93 -2.36
N GLY A 49 -10.34 3.98 -2.25
CA GLY A 49 -10.67 2.57 -2.26
C GLY A 49 -10.77 1.93 -3.62
N ASN A 50 -10.50 2.68 -4.68
CA ASN A 50 -10.65 2.16 -6.03
C ASN A 50 -9.40 1.45 -6.50
N LEU A 51 -9.59 0.35 -7.21
CA LEU A 51 -8.50 -0.36 -7.86
C LEU A 51 -7.91 0.54 -8.94
N PHE A 52 -6.58 0.70 -8.91
CA PHE A 52 -5.89 1.58 -9.84
C PHE A 52 -5.13 0.77 -10.89
N LYS A 53 -4.40 -0.26 -10.48
CA LYS A 53 -3.65 -1.13 -11.36
C LYS A 53 -3.62 -2.53 -10.81
N GLY A 54 -3.42 -3.51 -11.69
CA GLY A 54 -3.27 -4.89 -11.28
C GLY A 54 -4.56 -5.48 -10.77
N ASP A 55 -4.45 -6.57 -10.02
CA ASP A 55 -5.64 -7.20 -9.47
C ASP A 55 -5.26 -8.15 -8.35
N LEU A 56 -6.23 -8.42 -7.48
CA LEU A 56 -6.15 -9.42 -6.43
C LEU A 56 -7.36 -10.32 -6.54
N PRO A 57 -7.33 -11.51 -5.95
CA PRO A 57 -8.55 -12.30 -5.86
C PRO A 57 -9.64 -11.49 -5.19
N ARG A 58 -10.88 -11.75 -5.55
CA ARG A 58 -12.00 -10.92 -5.16
C ARG A 58 -12.06 -10.67 -3.65
N LYS A 59 -11.88 -11.72 -2.87
CA LYS A 59 -11.96 -11.58 -1.41
C LYS A 59 -10.90 -10.61 -0.89
N GLN A 60 -9.66 -10.80 -1.34
CA GLN A 60 -8.57 -9.96 -0.87
C GLN A 60 -8.73 -8.53 -1.36
N ARG A 61 -9.24 -8.36 -2.58
CA ARG A 61 -9.48 -7.02 -3.09
C ARG A 61 -10.49 -6.29 -2.21
N LYS A 62 -11.57 -6.98 -1.82
CA LYS A 62 -12.59 -6.36 -0.96
C LYS A 62 -12.01 -5.99 0.40
N LEU A 63 -11.15 -6.84 0.94
CA LEU A 63 -10.53 -6.54 2.22
C LEU A 63 -9.66 -5.30 2.14
N VAL A 64 -8.89 -5.16 1.06
CA VAL A 64 -8.03 -3.99 0.90
C VAL A 64 -8.87 -2.74 0.69
N GLU A 65 -9.93 -2.82 -0.12
CA GLU A 65 -10.81 -1.68 -0.33
C GLU A 65 -11.36 -1.16 1.00
N ALA A 66 -11.83 -2.06 1.84
CA ALA A 66 -12.38 -1.67 3.13
C ALA A 66 -11.32 -1.04 4.02
N TRP A 67 -10.13 -1.65 4.05
CA TRP A 67 -9.03 -1.13 4.87
C TRP A 67 -8.62 0.27 4.42
N VAL A 68 -8.52 0.49 3.12
CA VAL A 68 -8.15 1.80 2.58
C VAL A 68 -9.16 2.86 2.99
N LEU A 69 -10.45 2.53 2.88
CA LEU A 69 -11.49 3.49 3.24
C LEU A 69 -11.45 3.82 4.73
N LEU A 70 -11.17 2.82 5.56
CA LEU A 70 -11.10 3.04 7.00
C LEU A 70 -9.92 3.90 7.40
N HIS A 71 -8.83 3.85 6.64
CA HIS A 71 -7.58 4.50 7.02
C HIS A 71 -7.16 5.59 6.05
N ALA A 72 -8.12 6.17 5.33
CA ALA A 72 -7.79 7.11 4.28
C ALA A 72 -6.98 8.30 4.79
N GLU A 73 -7.34 8.83 5.97
CA GLU A 73 -6.62 9.99 6.49
C GLU A 73 -5.19 9.64 6.88
N GLU A 74 -5.02 8.47 7.48
CA GLU A 74 -3.67 8.02 7.83
C GLU A 74 -2.83 7.78 6.57
N LEU A 75 -3.45 7.27 5.53
CA LEU A 75 -2.75 7.04 4.27
C LEU A 75 -2.31 8.35 3.63
N GLU A 76 -3.15 9.39 3.72
CA GLU A 76 -2.77 10.69 3.21
C GLU A 76 -1.57 11.24 3.95
N ALA A 77 -1.56 11.10 5.27
CA ALA A 77 -0.43 11.57 6.07
C ALA A 77 0.84 10.79 5.72
N ASP A 78 0.72 9.47 5.57
CA ASP A 78 1.87 8.65 5.20
C ASP A 78 2.38 9.01 3.80
N TRP A 79 1.47 9.34 2.88
CA TRP A 79 1.88 9.73 1.54
C TRP A 79 2.74 10.98 1.58
N GLU A 80 2.37 11.96 2.40
CA GLU A 80 3.17 13.17 2.52
C GLU A 80 4.54 12.87 3.08
N LEU A 81 4.61 12.00 4.08
CA LEU A 81 5.91 11.61 4.62
C LEU A 81 6.78 10.97 3.53
N ALA A 82 6.22 10.02 2.81
CA ALA A 82 6.96 9.32 1.77
C ALA A 82 7.38 10.27 0.65
N PHE A 83 6.51 11.20 0.30
CA PHE A 83 6.81 12.16 -0.75
C PHE A 83 7.99 13.06 -0.35
N ASN A 84 8.13 13.32 0.93
CA ASN A 84 9.23 14.12 1.46
C ASN A 84 10.41 13.25 1.86
N LEU A 85 10.45 12.01 1.37
CA LEU A 85 11.56 11.08 1.62
C LEU A 85 11.69 10.71 3.08
N GLU A 86 10.59 10.77 3.83
CA GLU A 86 10.55 10.32 5.20
C GLU A 86 9.85 8.98 5.26
N HIS A 87 10.11 8.24 6.32
CA HIS A 87 9.56 6.89 6.44
C HIS A 87 8.10 6.96 6.88
N PRO A 88 7.17 6.37 6.14
CA PRO A 88 5.77 6.37 6.57
C PRO A 88 5.59 5.50 7.82
N PHE A 89 4.58 5.82 8.61
CA PHE A 89 4.28 5.06 9.81
C PHE A 89 3.46 3.82 9.48
N ARG A 90 3.60 2.81 10.34
CA ARG A 90 2.75 1.63 10.24
C ARG A 90 1.31 2.02 10.60
N ILE A 91 0.37 1.40 9.90
CA ILE A 91 -1.05 1.63 10.11
C ILE A 91 -1.67 0.32 10.59
N ASP A 92 -2.63 0.42 11.50
CA ASP A 92 -3.26 -0.76 12.06
C ASP A 92 -3.82 -1.66 10.97
N PRO A 93 -3.69 -2.97 11.13
CA PRO A 93 -4.24 -3.89 10.16
C PRO A 93 -5.75 -3.98 10.26
N LEU A 94 -6.35 -4.53 9.22
CA LEU A 94 -7.77 -4.87 9.26
C LEU A 94 -7.94 -6.07 10.20
N ARG A 95 -8.98 -6.02 11.04
CA ARG A 95 -9.23 -7.11 12.00
C ARG A 95 -10.64 -7.62 11.92
#